data_9bf69b6cfd9e03939ee56dd485b41e8c
#
_entry.id   9bf69b6cfd9e03939ee56dd485b41e8c
#
_cell.length_a   1.000
_cell.length_b   1.000
_cell.length_c   1.000
_cell.angle_alpha   90.00
_cell.angle_beta   90.00
_cell.angle_gamma   90.00
#
_symmetry.space_group_name_H-M   'P 1'
#
loop_
_entity.id
_entity.type
_entity.pdbx_description
1 polymer ?
#
loop_
_entity_poly.entity_id
_entity_poly.type
_entity_poly.pdbx_seq_one_letter_code
_entity_poly.pdbx_strand_id
1 'polypeptide(L)'
;MKKAILIIASFAFLIITLSAFNDRTTAPGVGYNAPDLFLTSGDNVSSLKDYKGETVLVTFWSSGDALSRIRCNEYSALADRDDRLRHIAVNFDSNEALFGEIVKRDNLTASEQYHVDGERAAQIRLNYHLDRGLHSFLIDKNGVIVAVDPDVEHVNNAL
;
A
#
# COMPACT_ATOMS: atom_id res chain seq x y z
N MET A 1 -26.81 -18.33 -42.20
CA MET A 1 -26.27 -16.99 -41.87
C MET A 1 -26.83 -16.42 -40.59
N LYS A 2 -28.16 -16.35 -40.34
CA LYS A 2 -28.74 -15.79 -39.10
C LYS A 2 -28.29 -16.45 -37.80
N LYS A 3 -28.08 -17.79 -37.76
CA LYS A 3 -27.61 -18.51 -36.58
C LYS A 3 -26.15 -18.21 -36.21
N ALA A 4 -25.28 -18.03 -37.22
CA ALA A 4 -23.87 -17.68 -37.01
C ALA A 4 -23.73 -16.25 -36.44
N ILE A 5 -24.52 -15.31 -36.91
CA ILE A 5 -24.54 -13.92 -36.40
C ILE A 5 -24.99 -13.88 -34.95
N LEU A 6 -25.96 -14.72 -34.54
CA LEU A 6 -26.43 -14.79 -33.17
C LEU A 6 -25.37 -15.32 -32.21
N ILE A 7 -24.59 -16.32 -32.62
CA ILE A 7 -23.50 -16.90 -31.83
C ILE A 7 -22.34 -15.89 -31.65
N ILE A 8 -21.99 -15.15 -32.71
CA ILE A 8 -20.93 -14.12 -32.63
C ILE A 8 -21.36 -12.98 -31.72
N ALA A 9 -22.64 -12.54 -31.79
CA ALA A 9 -23.17 -11.51 -30.92
C ALA A 9 -23.17 -11.95 -29.44
N SER A 10 -23.52 -13.22 -29.13
CA SER A 10 -23.48 -13.75 -27.78
C SER A 10 -22.07 -13.85 -27.22
N PHE A 11 -21.09 -14.22 -28.07
CA PHE A 11 -19.69 -14.29 -27.67
C PHE A 11 -19.08 -12.89 -27.42
N ALA A 12 -19.41 -11.91 -28.26
CA ALA A 12 -18.99 -10.52 -28.07
C ALA A 12 -19.59 -9.93 -26.79
N PHE A 13 -20.86 -10.21 -26.48
CA PHE A 13 -21.50 -9.76 -25.24
C PHE A 13 -20.87 -10.41 -24.00
N LEU A 14 -20.47 -11.68 -24.06
CA LEU A 14 -19.79 -12.36 -22.97
C LEU A 14 -18.38 -11.76 -22.70
N ILE A 15 -17.64 -11.41 -23.77
CA ILE A 15 -16.31 -10.78 -23.64
C ILE A 15 -16.44 -9.39 -23.00
N ILE A 16 -17.45 -8.58 -23.40
CA ILE A 16 -17.68 -7.26 -22.84
C ILE A 16 -18.05 -7.35 -21.35
N THR A 17 -18.84 -8.32 -20.93
CA THR A 17 -19.20 -8.52 -19.52
C THR A 17 -18.01 -8.97 -18.67
N LEU A 18 -17.11 -9.80 -19.21
CA LEU A 18 -15.88 -10.17 -18.51
C LEU A 18 -14.91 -8.98 -18.34
N SER A 19 -14.81 -8.11 -19.37
CA SER A 19 -13.95 -6.92 -19.30
C SER A 19 -14.49 -5.90 -18.28
N ALA A 20 -15.79 -5.75 -18.13
CA ALA A 20 -16.42 -4.86 -17.15
C ALA A 20 -16.26 -5.35 -15.69
N PHE A 21 -15.92 -6.64 -15.48
CA PHE A 21 -15.67 -7.17 -14.15
C PHE A 21 -14.22 -6.93 -13.66
N ASN A 22 -13.28 -6.62 -14.55
CA ASN A 22 -11.87 -6.40 -14.22
C ASN A 22 -11.54 -4.98 -13.72
N ASP A 23 -12.44 -4.01 -13.88
CA ASP A 23 -12.20 -2.61 -13.51
C ASP A 23 -12.84 -2.19 -12.16
N ARG A 24 -13.35 -3.13 -11.39
CA ARG A 24 -13.65 -2.84 -10.00
C ARG A 24 -12.33 -2.88 -9.24
N THR A 25 -11.72 -1.72 -9.04
CA THR A 25 -10.72 -1.53 -7.98
C THR A 25 -11.40 -1.94 -6.67
N THR A 26 -11.20 -3.19 -6.30
CA THR A 26 -11.69 -3.71 -5.03
C THR A 26 -10.95 -2.94 -3.96
N ALA A 27 -11.68 -2.32 -3.03
CA ALA A 27 -11.07 -1.60 -1.92
C ALA A 27 -10.00 -2.48 -1.26
N PRO A 28 -8.81 -1.94 -0.96
CA PRO A 28 -7.77 -2.71 -0.30
C PRO A 28 -8.28 -3.20 1.05
N GLY A 29 -8.32 -4.50 1.23
CA GLY A 29 -8.87 -5.13 2.43
C GLY A 29 -8.31 -6.53 2.64
N VAL A 30 -8.56 -7.10 3.80
CA VAL A 30 -8.08 -8.44 4.16
C VAL A 30 -8.58 -9.48 3.15
N GLY A 31 -7.65 -10.30 2.67
CA GLY A 31 -7.90 -11.36 1.67
C GLY A 31 -7.73 -10.92 0.22
N TYR A 32 -7.50 -9.64 -0.06
CA TYR A 32 -7.25 -9.13 -1.41
C TYR A 32 -5.78 -8.84 -1.65
N ASN A 33 -5.33 -8.91 -2.90
CA ASN A 33 -4.00 -8.45 -3.26
C ASN A 33 -3.85 -6.96 -2.96
N ALA A 34 -2.71 -6.58 -2.38
CA ALA A 34 -2.39 -5.18 -2.18
C ALA A 34 -2.30 -4.46 -3.54
N PRO A 35 -2.88 -3.26 -3.67
CA PRO A 35 -2.65 -2.44 -4.85
C PRO A 35 -1.16 -2.19 -5.06
N ASP A 36 -0.72 -2.13 -6.31
CA ASP A 36 0.69 -1.85 -6.59
C ASP A 36 1.06 -0.44 -6.12
N LEU A 37 2.23 -0.32 -5.52
CA LEU A 37 2.73 0.90 -4.94
C LEU A 37 4.10 1.20 -5.52
N PHE A 38 4.17 2.21 -6.40
CA PHE A 38 5.42 2.68 -6.96
C PHE A 38 5.99 3.81 -6.11
N LEU A 39 7.18 3.61 -5.59
CA LEU A 39 7.87 4.55 -4.71
C LEU A 39 9.18 4.97 -5.35
N THR A 40 9.57 6.21 -5.13
CA THR A 40 10.80 6.76 -5.70
C THR A 40 11.63 7.38 -4.57
N SER A 41 12.91 7.03 -4.55
CA SER A 41 13.90 7.66 -3.66
C SER A 41 15.13 8.01 -4.50
N GLY A 42 15.33 9.28 -4.77
CA GLY A 42 16.31 9.74 -5.76
C GLY A 42 16.02 9.16 -7.14
N ASP A 43 17.01 8.52 -7.75
CA ASP A 43 16.90 7.86 -9.07
C ASP A 43 16.35 6.43 -9.01
N ASN A 44 16.12 5.88 -7.79
CA ASN A 44 15.63 4.53 -7.61
C ASN A 44 14.11 4.52 -7.56
N VAL A 45 13.50 3.61 -8.32
CA VAL A 45 12.07 3.32 -8.30
C VAL A 45 11.88 1.91 -7.76
N SER A 46 11.11 1.78 -6.69
CA SER A 46 10.73 0.49 -6.11
C SER A 46 9.23 0.25 -6.30
N SER A 47 8.86 -0.99 -6.50
CA SER A 47 7.47 -1.44 -6.57
C SER A 47 7.19 -2.37 -5.39
N LEU A 48 5.98 -2.34 -4.85
CA LEU A 48 5.58 -3.30 -3.83
C LEU A 48 5.77 -4.76 -4.28
N LYS A 49 5.71 -5.02 -5.58
CA LYS A 49 5.96 -6.35 -6.16
C LYS A 49 7.40 -6.84 -6.00
N ASP A 50 8.36 -5.93 -5.81
CA ASP A 50 9.77 -6.27 -5.64
C ASP A 50 10.02 -6.97 -4.29
N TYR A 51 9.10 -6.79 -3.33
CA TYR A 51 9.14 -7.40 -1.99
C TYR A 51 8.40 -8.74 -1.91
N LYS A 52 8.06 -9.33 -3.05
CA LYS A 52 7.40 -10.64 -3.06
C LYS A 52 8.26 -11.71 -2.41
N GLY A 53 7.70 -12.45 -1.47
CA GLY A 53 8.43 -13.41 -0.63
C GLY A 53 8.78 -12.88 0.76
N GLU A 54 8.55 -11.57 1.00
CA GLU A 54 8.73 -10.92 2.30
C GLU A 54 7.38 -10.60 2.96
N THR A 55 7.36 -10.50 4.27
CA THR A 55 6.22 -9.92 5.00
C THR A 55 6.43 -8.40 5.04
N VAL A 56 5.50 -7.65 4.47
CA VAL A 56 5.60 -6.20 4.31
C VAL A 56 4.52 -5.50 5.12
N LEU A 57 4.90 -4.47 5.86
CA LEU A 57 3.97 -3.55 6.50
C LEU A 57 4.07 -2.19 5.81
N VAL A 58 3.04 -1.81 5.07
CA VAL A 58 2.95 -0.49 4.44
C VAL A 58 2.19 0.44 5.37
N THR A 59 2.80 1.56 5.76
CA THR A 59 2.16 2.58 6.61
C THR A 59 2.05 3.89 5.85
N PHE A 60 0.84 4.40 5.72
CA PHE A 60 0.59 5.74 5.21
C PHE A 60 0.48 6.71 6.39
N TRP A 61 1.26 7.79 6.37
CA TRP A 61 1.33 8.69 7.51
C TRP A 61 1.54 10.16 7.12
N SER A 62 1.32 11.06 8.06
CA SER A 62 1.59 12.48 7.94
C SER A 62 1.93 13.06 9.31
N SER A 63 2.77 14.09 9.35
CA SER A 63 3.18 14.74 10.59
C SER A 63 2.01 15.40 11.34
N GLY A 64 0.98 15.82 10.60
CA GLY A 64 -0.25 16.41 11.15
C GLY A 64 -1.27 15.39 11.66
N ASP A 65 -1.11 14.11 11.34
CA ASP A 65 -1.98 13.02 11.83
C ASP A 65 -1.29 12.25 12.94
N ALA A 66 -1.70 12.51 14.18
CA ALA A 66 -1.04 11.96 15.37
C ALA A 66 -1.10 10.43 15.40
N LEU A 67 -2.21 9.82 14.99
CA LEU A 67 -2.38 8.36 15.05
C LEU A 67 -1.50 7.65 14.05
N SER A 68 -1.50 8.09 12.78
CA SER A 68 -0.65 7.49 11.74
C SER A 68 0.84 7.66 12.06
N ARG A 69 1.22 8.80 12.66
CA ARG A 69 2.60 9.03 13.09
C ARG A 69 3.02 8.14 14.26
N ILE A 70 2.15 7.91 15.25
CA ILE A 70 2.40 6.97 16.37
C ILE A 70 2.61 5.56 15.81
N ARG A 71 1.72 5.08 14.93
CA ARG A 71 1.85 3.77 14.27
C ARG A 71 3.15 3.64 13.48
N CYS A 72 3.52 4.68 12.71
CA CYS A 72 4.78 4.68 11.98
C CYS A 72 5.98 4.49 12.91
N ASN A 73 6.00 5.14 14.09
CA ASN A 73 7.04 4.96 15.09
C ASN A 73 7.06 3.54 15.67
N GLU A 74 5.91 3.00 16.06
CA GLU A 74 5.78 1.66 16.63
C GLU A 74 6.27 0.59 15.66
N TYR A 75 5.87 0.68 14.40
CA TYR A 75 6.26 -0.28 13.36
C TYR A 75 7.71 -0.13 12.92
N SER A 76 8.26 1.10 12.92
CA SER A 76 9.69 1.32 12.71
C SER A 76 10.52 0.66 13.81
N ALA A 77 10.09 0.81 15.07
CA ALA A 77 10.75 0.16 16.20
C ALA A 77 10.61 -1.37 16.18
N LEU A 78 9.54 -1.90 15.58
CA LEU A 78 9.37 -3.34 15.38
C LEU A 78 10.31 -3.87 14.29
N ALA A 79 10.39 -3.19 13.14
CA ALA A 79 11.27 -3.55 12.04
C ALA A 79 12.77 -3.46 12.42
N ASP A 80 13.13 -2.59 13.37
CA ASP A 80 14.48 -2.51 13.94
C ASP A 80 14.87 -3.77 14.77
N ARG A 81 13.88 -4.49 15.27
CA ARG A 81 14.07 -5.67 16.13
C ARG A 81 13.90 -6.99 15.42
N ASP A 82 13.20 -7.01 14.29
CA ASP A 82 12.85 -8.23 13.56
C ASP A 82 13.02 -8.04 12.06
N ASP A 83 14.10 -8.62 11.52
CA ASP A 83 14.47 -8.55 10.11
C ASP A 83 13.54 -9.32 9.16
N ARG A 84 12.60 -10.11 9.71
CA ARG A 84 11.53 -10.76 8.93
C ARG A 84 10.46 -9.78 8.47
N LEU A 85 10.40 -8.58 9.09
CA LEU A 85 9.47 -7.53 8.74
C LEU A 85 10.13 -6.46 7.87
N ARG A 86 9.59 -6.24 6.68
CA ARG A 86 9.90 -5.06 5.87
C ARG A 86 8.87 -3.96 6.18
N HIS A 87 9.32 -2.84 6.72
CA HIS A 87 8.44 -1.70 6.95
C HIS A 87 8.67 -0.60 5.90
N ILE A 88 7.63 -0.30 5.13
CA ILE A 88 7.59 0.75 4.10
C ILE A 88 6.65 1.86 4.61
N ALA A 89 7.18 3.05 4.82
CA ALA A 89 6.43 4.19 5.32
C ALA A 89 6.32 5.29 4.26
N VAL A 90 5.09 5.66 3.92
CA VAL A 90 4.78 6.63 2.87
C VAL A 90 4.17 7.88 3.50
N ASN A 91 4.88 8.97 3.42
CA ASN A 91 4.49 10.26 4.01
C ASN A 91 3.75 11.14 3.01
N PHE A 92 2.67 11.78 3.48
CA PHE A 92 1.80 12.68 2.71
C PHE A 92 1.89 14.15 3.14
N ASP A 93 2.96 14.57 3.81
CA ASP A 93 3.13 15.99 4.14
C ASP A 93 3.34 16.81 2.86
N SER A 94 2.84 18.04 2.85
CA SER A 94 3.05 18.94 1.72
C SER A 94 4.47 19.55 1.69
N ASN A 95 5.25 19.34 2.76
CA ASN A 95 6.59 19.90 2.92
C ASN A 95 7.60 18.79 3.15
N GLU A 96 8.39 18.48 2.12
CA GLU A 96 9.42 17.44 2.15
C GLU A 96 10.52 17.73 3.20
N ALA A 97 10.88 19.01 3.43
CA ALA A 97 11.87 19.35 4.44
C ALA A 97 11.37 18.99 5.85
N LEU A 98 10.09 19.24 6.15
CA LEU A 98 9.45 18.83 7.40
C LEU A 98 9.45 17.32 7.57
N PHE A 99 9.10 16.57 6.52
CA PHE A 99 9.20 15.12 6.51
C PHE A 99 10.61 14.66 6.90
N GLY A 100 11.64 15.16 6.23
CA GLY A 100 13.04 14.81 6.50
C GLY A 100 13.48 15.10 7.95
N GLU A 101 13.02 16.22 8.52
CA GLU A 101 13.29 16.57 9.92
C GLU A 101 12.61 15.59 10.90
N ILE A 102 11.38 15.21 10.62
CA ILE A 102 10.62 14.27 11.47
C ILE A 102 11.24 12.87 11.41
N VAL A 103 11.59 12.37 10.23
CA VAL A 103 12.27 11.09 10.07
C VAL A 103 13.53 11.03 10.94
N LYS A 104 14.34 12.09 10.94
CA LYS A 104 15.55 12.19 11.78
C LYS A 104 15.21 12.27 13.27
N ARG A 105 14.28 13.16 13.64
CA ARG A 105 13.91 13.41 15.04
C ARG A 105 13.31 12.20 15.71
N ASP A 106 12.45 11.47 14.99
CA ASP A 106 11.73 10.32 15.49
C ASP A 106 12.53 9.00 15.27
N ASN A 107 13.75 9.09 14.70
CA ASN A 107 14.66 7.97 14.42
C ASN A 107 14.00 6.84 13.60
N LEU A 108 13.32 7.18 12.52
CA LEU A 108 12.59 6.23 11.66
C LEU A 108 13.51 5.53 10.64
N THR A 109 14.74 5.16 11.06
CA THR A 109 15.79 4.66 10.16
C THR A 109 15.66 3.17 9.80
N ALA A 110 14.92 2.39 10.58
CA ALA A 110 14.67 0.97 10.31
C ALA A 110 13.56 0.76 9.25
N SER A 111 12.85 1.83 8.88
CA SER A 111 11.82 1.81 7.84
C SER A 111 12.35 2.41 6.55
N GLU A 112 11.87 1.90 5.42
CA GLU A 112 12.04 2.57 4.14
C GLU A 112 11.06 3.75 4.07
N GLN A 113 11.59 4.98 4.14
CA GLN A 113 10.80 6.20 4.21
C GLN A 113 10.68 6.86 2.84
N TYR A 114 9.46 7.09 2.40
CA TYR A 114 9.15 7.75 1.13
C TYR A 114 8.25 8.96 1.34
N HIS A 115 8.58 10.07 0.69
CA HIS A 115 7.72 11.24 0.62
C HIS A 115 6.98 11.25 -0.72
N VAL A 116 5.70 11.55 -0.70
CA VAL A 116 4.87 11.68 -1.91
C VAL A 116 4.00 12.93 -1.83
N ASP A 117 3.90 13.62 -2.95
CA ASP A 117 3.06 14.81 -3.10
C ASP A 117 2.33 14.84 -4.45
N GLY A 118 1.59 15.90 -4.70
CA GLY A 118 0.93 16.20 -5.97
C GLY A 118 0.08 15.04 -6.51
N GLU A 119 0.25 14.77 -7.80
CA GLU A 119 -0.55 13.77 -8.52
C GLU A 119 -0.28 12.34 -8.02
N ARG A 120 0.98 12.04 -7.65
CA ARG A 120 1.35 10.73 -7.08
C ARG A 120 0.64 10.48 -5.76
N ALA A 121 0.63 11.45 -4.86
CA ALA A 121 -0.10 11.35 -3.61
C ALA A 121 -1.59 11.13 -3.83
N ALA A 122 -2.20 11.84 -4.78
CA ALA A 122 -3.60 11.69 -5.14
C ALA A 122 -3.91 10.27 -5.66
N GLN A 123 -3.05 9.72 -6.54
CA GLN A 123 -3.22 8.38 -7.09
C GLN A 123 -3.10 7.30 -6.01
N ILE A 124 -2.12 7.41 -5.09
CA ILE A 124 -1.96 6.47 -3.98
C ILE A 124 -3.17 6.53 -3.05
N ARG A 125 -3.65 7.74 -2.70
CA ARG A 125 -4.86 7.90 -1.88
C ARG A 125 -6.08 7.24 -2.50
N LEU A 126 -6.23 7.35 -3.82
CA LEU A 126 -7.32 6.70 -4.55
C LEU A 126 -7.19 5.17 -4.51
N ASN A 127 -6.00 4.63 -4.83
CA ASN A 127 -5.77 3.18 -4.90
C ASN A 127 -5.92 2.49 -3.54
N TYR A 128 -5.50 3.16 -2.46
CA TYR A 128 -5.55 2.64 -1.09
C TYR A 128 -6.76 3.13 -0.28
N HIS A 129 -7.71 3.84 -0.92
CA HIS A 129 -8.93 4.36 -0.31
C HIS A 129 -8.68 5.17 0.98
N LEU A 130 -7.68 6.07 0.93
CA LEU A 130 -7.25 6.89 2.08
C LEU A 130 -8.05 8.21 2.23
N ASP A 131 -9.24 8.28 1.67
CA ASP A 131 -10.13 9.45 1.75
C ASP A 131 -10.73 9.65 3.15
N ARG A 132 -10.80 8.58 3.95
CA ARG A 132 -11.36 8.59 5.31
C ARG A 132 -10.32 8.53 6.41
N GLY A 133 -9.04 8.44 6.08
CA GLY A 133 -7.94 8.37 7.03
C GLY A 133 -6.71 7.69 6.46
N LEU A 134 -5.60 7.84 7.17
CA LEU A 134 -4.35 7.16 6.85
C LEU A 134 -4.32 5.81 7.56
N HIS A 135 -4.09 4.75 6.79
CA HIS A 135 -4.13 3.37 7.25
C HIS A 135 -2.78 2.68 7.08
N SER A 136 -2.61 1.55 7.75
CA SER A 136 -1.49 0.63 7.57
C SER A 136 -1.99 -0.72 7.11
N PHE A 137 -1.22 -1.39 6.26
CA PHE A 137 -1.59 -2.66 5.64
C PHE A 137 -0.48 -3.68 5.86
N LEU A 138 -0.79 -4.77 6.56
CA LEU A 138 0.10 -5.92 6.67
C LEU A 138 -0.13 -6.86 5.48
N ILE A 139 0.93 -7.15 4.75
CA ILE A 139 0.90 -7.88 3.49
C ILE A 139 1.79 -9.12 3.63
N ASP A 140 1.25 -10.27 3.27
CA ASP A 140 1.96 -11.54 3.34
C ASP A 140 2.96 -11.73 2.17
N LYS A 141 3.71 -12.81 2.22
CA LYS A 141 4.72 -13.21 1.21
C LYS A 141 4.16 -13.40 -0.21
N ASN A 142 2.83 -13.54 -0.35
CA ASN A 142 2.14 -13.67 -1.63
C ASN A 142 1.66 -12.32 -2.18
N GLY A 143 1.75 -11.25 -1.39
CA GLY A 143 1.25 -9.93 -1.74
C GLY A 143 -0.22 -9.71 -1.35
N VAL A 144 -0.78 -10.57 -0.47
CA VAL A 144 -2.16 -10.48 0.03
C VAL A 144 -2.20 -9.68 1.32
N ILE A 145 -3.13 -8.75 1.46
CA ILE A 145 -3.38 -8.01 2.69
C ILE A 145 -3.97 -8.98 3.72
N VAL A 146 -3.30 -9.15 4.84
CA VAL A 146 -3.72 -10.03 5.95
C VAL A 146 -4.27 -9.24 7.13
N ALA A 147 -3.94 -7.95 7.27
CA ALA A 147 -4.53 -7.07 8.26
C ALA A 147 -4.51 -5.61 7.81
N VAL A 148 -5.48 -4.82 8.30
CA VAL A 148 -5.53 -3.36 8.17
C VAL A 148 -5.44 -2.77 9.57
N ASP A 149 -4.56 -1.78 9.75
CA ASP A 149 -4.27 -1.14 11.03
C ASP A 149 -3.97 -2.14 12.17
N PRO A 150 -3.10 -3.16 11.93
CA PRO A 150 -2.80 -4.16 12.95
C PRO A 150 -2.15 -3.49 14.18
N ASP A 151 -2.38 -4.03 15.37
CA ASP A 151 -1.53 -3.72 16.50
C ASP A 151 -0.18 -4.48 16.41
N VAL A 152 0.78 -4.10 17.25
CA VAL A 152 2.14 -4.70 17.24
C VAL A 152 2.09 -6.20 17.56
N GLU A 153 1.16 -6.64 18.41
CA GLU A 153 1.00 -8.06 18.74
C GLU A 153 0.54 -8.86 17.52
N HIS A 154 -0.42 -8.34 16.78
CA HIS A 154 -0.90 -8.97 15.54
C HIS A 154 0.21 -9.07 14.50
N VAL A 155 1.04 -8.02 14.33
CA VAL A 155 2.19 -8.07 13.41
C VAL A 155 3.18 -9.14 13.85
N ASN A 156 3.55 -9.19 15.13
CA ASN A 156 4.47 -10.20 15.65
C ASN A 156 3.97 -11.64 15.42
N ASN A 157 2.67 -11.87 15.57
CA ASN A 157 2.08 -13.20 15.36
C ASN A 157 2.03 -13.62 13.87
N ALA A 158 2.18 -12.68 12.94
CA ALA A 158 2.18 -12.92 11.51
C ALA A 158 3.59 -13.17 10.93
N LEU A 159 4.66 -12.92 11.68
CA LEU A 159 6.06 -13.13 11.31
C LEU A 159 6.56 -14.54 11.61
#